data_516564426b3542eff56ff2224953420a
#
_entry.id   516564426b3542eff56ff2224953420a
#
_cell.length_a   1.000
_cell.length_b   1.000
_cell.length_c   1.000
_cell.angle_alpha   90.00
_cell.angle_beta   90.00
_cell.angle_gamma   90.00
#
_symmetry.space_group_name_H-M   'P 1'
#
loop_
_entity.id
_entity.type
_entity.pdbx_description
1 polymer ?
#
loop_
_entity_poly.entity_id
_entity_poly.type
_entity_poly.pdbx_seq_one_letter_code
_entity_poly.pdbx_strand_id
1 'polypeptide(L)'
;MLFRSPLWCVPYKRVHDYEWLDDAFWKRNGDDMFLDLAIYGMRQTGEGNAHRLMEQKLKELGGIKTLIAHNYYPEDEFWSIWSKPNHDAVKAITDPRNLFRDLYTKTCKAMMGLS
;
A
#
# COMPACT_ATOMS: atom_id res chain seq x y z
N MET A 1 10.00 15.11 29.49
CA MET A 1 10.19 14.36 28.25
C MET A 1 8.95 14.56 27.38
N LEU A 2 9.07 15.34 26.33
CA LEU A 2 7.96 15.55 25.40
C LEU A 2 7.87 14.32 24.48
N PHE A 3 6.91 13.44 24.71
CA PHE A 3 6.50 12.44 23.74
C PHE A 3 5.85 13.17 22.55
N ARG A 4 6.63 13.43 21.53
CA ARG A 4 6.05 13.76 20.25
C ARG A 4 5.51 12.44 19.69
N SER A 5 4.20 12.28 19.73
CA SER A 5 3.57 11.14 19.07
C SER A 5 3.88 11.23 17.58
N PRO A 6 4.59 10.26 16.99
CA PRO A 6 4.83 10.21 15.57
C PRO A 6 3.60 9.74 14.78
N LEU A 7 2.47 9.65 15.45
CA LEU A 7 1.23 9.14 14.88
C LEU A 7 0.36 10.29 14.40
N TRP A 8 0.01 10.22 13.13
CA TRP A 8 -1.01 11.05 12.51
C TRP A 8 -2.22 10.20 12.18
N CYS A 9 -3.40 10.69 12.53
CA CYS A 9 -4.66 9.98 12.31
C CYS A 9 -5.66 10.95 11.71
N VAL A 10 -6.10 10.70 10.48
CA VAL A 10 -7.08 11.52 9.78
C VAL A 10 -8.25 10.68 9.33
N PRO A 11 -9.46 10.92 9.88
CA PRO A 11 -10.66 10.33 9.34
C PRO A 11 -11.08 11.06 8.06
N TYR A 12 -11.55 10.33 7.07
CA TYR A 12 -12.15 10.89 5.87
C TYR A 12 -13.29 10.02 5.34
N LYS A 13 -14.22 10.68 4.68
CA LYS A 13 -15.35 10.02 4.05
C LYS A 13 -15.04 9.70 2.60
N ARG A 14 -15.46 8.52 2.15
CA ARG A 14 -15.42 8.18 0.73
C ARG A 14 -16.36 9.11 -0.04
N VAL A 15 -15.82 9.83 -1.02
CA VAL A 15 -16.59 10.78 -1.85
C VAL A 15 -16.74 10.31 -3.29
N HIS A 16 -15.97 9.29 -3.73
CA HIS A 16 -15.96 8.81 -5.11
C HIS A 16 -15.90 7.29 -5.16
N ASP A 17 -16.66 6.72 -6.08
CA ASP A 17 -16.47 5.34 -6.50
C ASP A 17 -15.32 5.30 -7.52
N TYR A 18 -14.19 4.81 -7.09
CA TYR A 18 -13.08 4.59 -7.98
C TYR A 18 -13.23 3.21 -8.63
N GLU A 19 -13.73 3.18 -9.86
CA GLU A 19 -13.92 1.94 -10.64
C GLU A 19 -12.62 1.18 -10.93
N TRP A 20 -11.49 1.84 -10.77
CA TRP A 20 -10.16 1.26 -11.03
C TRP A 20 -9.57 0.48 -9.86
N LEU A 21 -10.18 0.54 -8.70
CA LEU A 21 -9.83 -0.33 -7.57
C LEU A 21 -10.74 -1.54 -7.61
N ASP A 22 -10.15 -2.72 -7.45
CA ASP A 22 -10.91 -3.98 -7.43
C ASP A 22 -12.12 -3.82 -6.50
N ASP A 23 -13.29 -3.99 -7.05
CA ASP A 23 -14.57 -3.90 -6.35
C ASP A 23 -14.61 -4.75 -5.07
N ALA A 24 -13.96 -5.91 -5.08
CA ALA A 24 -13.90 -6.81 -3.93
C ALA A 24 -13.18 -6.17 -2.73
N PHE A 25 -12.21 -5.30 -2.96
CA PHE A 25 -11.48 -4.63 -1.90
C PHE A 25 -12.27 -3.46 -1.28
N TRP A 26 -13.07 -2.74 -2.09
CA TRP A 26 -13.76 -1.52 -1.69
C TRP A 26 -15.24 -1.70 -1.37
N LYS A 27 -15.85 -2.77 -1.83
CA LYS A 27 -17.25 -3.12 -1.52
C LYS A 27 -17.42 -3.80 -0.17
N ARG A 28 -16.46 -3.66 0.72
CA ARG A 28 -16.63 -4.18 2.07
C ARG A 28 -17.72 -3.40 2.78
N ASN A 29 -18.89 -4.02 2.89
CA ASN A 29 -19.93 -3.76 3.88
C ASN A 29 -20.48 -2.32 3.95
N GLY A 30 -20.38 -1.54 2.89
CA GLY A 30 -20.90 -0.18 2.87
C GLY A 30 -20.18 0.80 3.79
N ASP A 31 -18.91 0.54 4.10
CA ASP A 31 -18.10 1.44 4.92
C ASP A 31 -17.90 2.79 4.20
N ASP A 32 -18.47 3.83 4.77
CA ASP A 32 -18.39 5.20 4.27
C ASP A 32 -17.20 5.97 4.86
N MET A 33 -16.62 5.48 5.95
CA MET A 33 -15.56 6.14 6.69
C MET A 33 -14.27 5.36 6.61
N PHE A 34 -13.19 6.07 6.34
CA PHE A 34 -11.83 5.55 6.33
C PHE A 34 -10.99 6.30 7.33
N LEU A 35 -9.99 5.60 7.86
CA LEU A 35 -9.03 6.16 8.77
C LEU A 35 -7.64 6.06 8.15
N ASP A 36 -7.02 7.21 7.85
CA ASP A 36 -5.63 7.24 7.43
C ASP A 36 -4.72 7.36 8.65
N LEU A 37 -3.86 6.37 8.81
CA LEU A 37 -2.87 6.32 9.89
C LEU A 37 -1.48 6.45 9.30
N ALA A 38 -0.80 7.54 9.61
CA ALA A 38 0.60 7.73 9.28
C ALA A 38 1.47 7.64 10.53
N ILE A 39 2.47 6.77 10.50
CA ILE A 39 3.42 6.54 11.58
C ILE A 39 4.80 6.97 11.10
N TYR A 40 5.33 8.04 11.69
CA TYR A 40 6.62 8.62 11.30
C TYR A 40 7.74 8.22 12.27
N GLY A 41 8.95 8.08 11.72
CA GLY A 41 10.15 7.89 12.53
C GLY A 41 10.22 6.57 13.28
N MET A 42 9.46 5.57 12.88
CA MET A 42 9.53 4.25 13.47
C MET A 42 10.88 3.62 13.13
N ARG A 43 11.65 3.30 14.15
CA ARG A 43 12.90 2.57 14.01
C ARG A 43 12.65 1.09 14.18
N GLN A 44 13.23 0.30 13.31
CA GLN A 44 13.23 -1.14 13.46
C GLN A 44 14.26 -1.52 14.53
N THR A 45 13.77 -2.06 15.64
CA THR A 45 14.61 -2.56 16.73
C THR A 45 14.29 -4.04 16.94
N GLY A 46 15.32 -4.88 17.04
CA GLY A 46 15.17 -6.30 17.26
C GLY A 46 15.19 -7.14 15.97
N GLU A 47 14.91 -8.42 16.10
CA GLU A 47 15.04 -9.42 15.03
C GLU A 47 13.84 -9.46 14.06
N GLY A 48 12.72 -8.84 14.41
CA GLY A 48 11.51 -8.85 13.60
C GLY A 48 11.40 -7.68 12.64
N ASN A 49 10.70 -7.85 11.52
CA ASN A 49 10.34 -6.79 10.61
C ASN A 49 9.00 -6.18 11.01
N ALA A 50 9.04 -5.08 11.79
CA ALA A 50 7.84 -4.40 12.28
C ALA A 50 6.96 -3.85 11.14
N HIS A 51 7.58 -3.39 10.04
CA HIS A 51 6.84 -2.93 8.87
C HIS A 51 6.04 -4.06 8.23
N ARG A 52 6.64 -5.24 8.11
CA ARG A 52 5.94 -6.42 7.57
C ARG A 52 4.80 -6.88 8.46
N LEU A 53 5.00 -6.87 9.78
CA LEU A 53 3.93 -7.19 10.73
C LEU A 53 2.75 -6.22 10.61
N MET A 54 3.03 -4.94 10.44
CA MET A 54 1.99 -3.91 10.24
C MET A 54 1.26 -4.12 8.92
N GLU A 55 1.96 -4.46 7.84
CA GLU A 55 1.34 -4.78 6.55
C GLU A 55 0.39 -5.98 6.66
N GLN A 56 0.84 -7.04 7.33
CA GLN A 56 0.01 -8.22 7.56
C GLN A 56 -1.23 -7.89 8.39
N LYS A 57 -1.07 -7.12 9.47
CA LYS A 57 -2.19 -6.72 10.32
C LYS A 57 -3.17 -5.82 9.60
N LEU A 58 -2.68 -4.91 8.80
CA LEU A 58 -3.52 -4.04 7.97
C LEU A 58 -4.35 -4.86 6.96
N LYS A 59 -3.72 -5.85 6.34
CA LYS A 59 -4.41 -6.79 5.44
C LYS A 59 -5.50 -7.59 6.15
N GLU A 60 -5.22 -8.12 7.35
CA GLU A 60 -6.21 -8.83 8.17
C GLU A 60 -7.44 -7.96 8.48
N LEU A 61 -7.19 -6.68 8.76
CA LEU A 61 -8.23 -5.70 9.02
C LEU A 61 -8.91 -5.17 7.75
N GLY A 62 -8.44 -5.59 6.60
CA GLY A 62 -8.97 -5.17 5.31
C GLY A 62 -8.61 -3.75 4.90
N GLY A 63 -7.55 -3.23 5.43
CA GLY A 63 -7.02 -1.94 5.05
C GLY A 63 -6.05 -2.01 3.87
N ILE A 64 -5.68 -0.84 3.37
CA ILE A 64 -4.68 -0.66 2.31
C ILE A 64 -3.58 0.30 2.79
N LYS A 65 -2.36 0.05 2.36
CA LYS A 65 -1.20 0.87 2.69
C LYS A 65 -0.85 1.78 1.51
N THR A 66 -0.36 2.98 1.79
CA THR A 66 0.26 3.81 0.77
C THR A 66 1.64 3.27 0.41
N LEU A 67 2.02 3.36 -0.87
CA LEU A 67 3.26 2.78 -1.38
C LEU A 67 4.51 3.67 -1.20
N ILE A 68 4.35 4.83 -0.57
CA ILE A 68 5.47 5.75 -0.28
C ILE A 68 6.33 5.32 0.91
N ALA A 69 5.86 4.36 1.70
CA ALA A 69 6.58 3.81 2.85
C ALA A 69 7.38 2.56 2.47
N HIS A 70 8.07 1.97 3.46
CA HIS A 70 8.73 0.67 3.29
C HIS A 70 7.70 -0.42 3.01
N ASN A 71 7.83 -1.12 1.88
CA ASN A 71 6.89 -2.13 1.42
C ASN A 71 7.59 -3.48 1.30
N TYR A 72 6.96 -4.52 1.84
CA TYR A 72 7.51 -5.87 1.93
C TYR A 72 6.56 -6.94 1.38
N TYR A 73 5.62 -6.55 0.54
CA TYR A 73 4.65 -7.47 -0.06
C TYR A 73 5.35 -8.44 -1.02
N PRO A 74 5.06 -9.74 -0.97
CA PRO A 74 5.31 -10.65 -2.08
C PRO A 74 4.60 -10.18 -3.35
N GLU A 75 5.09 -10.54 -4.52
CA GLU A 75 4.57 -10.03 -5.78
C GLU A 75 3.11 -10.42 -6.04
N ASP A 76 2.74 -11.64 -5.76
CA ASP A 76 1.37 -12.15 -5.88
C ASP A 76 0.41 -11.43 -4.93
N GLU A 77 0.83 -11.21 -3.69
CA GLU A 77 0.07 -10.45 -2.70
C GLU A 77 -0.10 -9.00 -3.12
N PHE A 78 0.98 -8.37 -3.61
CA PHE A 78 0.94 -6.99 -4.10
C PHE A 78 -0.09 -6.83 -5.22
N TRP A 79 0.00 -7.66 -6.24
CA TRP A 79 -0.90 -7.56 -7.39
C TRP A 79 -2.34 -7.99 -7.11
N SER A 80 -2.58 -8.72 -6.03
CA SER A 80 -3.94 -8.97 -5.55
C SER A 80 -4.60 -7.74 -4.94
N ILE A 81 -3.80 -6.79 -4.46
CA ILE A 81 -4.28 -5.53 -3.88
C ILE A 81 -4.35 -4.42 -4.94
N TRP A 82 -3.27 -4.26 -5.70
CA TRP A 82 -3.15 -3.24 -6.75
C TRP A 82 -3.31 -3.88 -8.13
N SER A 83 -4.51 -3.89 -8.64
CA SER A 83 -4.92 -4.51 -9.90
C SER A 83 -3.83 -4.49 -11.00
N LYS A 84 -3.16 -5.63 -11.22
CA LYS A 84 -2.16 -5.78 -12.27
C LYS A 84 -2.73 -5.51 -13.68
N PRO A 85 -3.93 -6.00 -14.04
CA PRO A 85 -4.52 -5.71 -15.34
C PRO A 85 -4.69 -4.21 -15.61
N ASN A 86 -5.16 -3.44 -14.61
CA ASN A 86 -5.31 -2.01 -14.75
C ASN A 86 -3.97 -1.30 -14.87
N HIS A 87 -2.99 -1.69 -14.06
CA HIS A 87 -1.62 -1.18 -14.17
C HIS A 87 -1.03 -1.44 -15.56
N ASP A 88 -1.14 -2.65 -16.07
CA ASP A 88 -0.57 -3.04 -17.36
C ASP A 88 -1.27 -2.30 -18.52
N ALA A 89 -2.58 -2.10 -18.45
CA ALA A 89 -3.33 -1.33 -19.43
C ALA A 89 -2.87 0.14 -19.49
N VAL A 90 -2.71 0.78 -18.34
CA VAL A 90 -2.20 2.15 -18.25
C VAL A 90 -0.75 2.22 -18.73
N LYS A 91 0.09 1.28 -18.28
CA LYS A 91 1.50 1.23 -18.66
C LYS A 91 1.70 1.04 -20.16
N ALA A 92 0.89 0.22 -20.81
CA ALA A 92 0.95 0.02 -22.28
C ALA A 92 0.73 1.32 -23.07
N ILE A 93 -0.06 2.23 -22.53
CA ILE A 93 -0.33 3.54 -23.17
C ILE A 93 0.76 4.56 -22.82
N THR A 94 1.15 4.62 -21.53
CA THR A 94 2.04 5.67 -21.02
C THR A 94 3.53 5.35 -21.20
N ASP A 95 3.87 4.08 -21.23
CA ASP A 95 5.26 3.59 -21.38
C ASP A 95 5.33 2.39 -22.35
N PRO A 96 4.95 2.57 -23.62
CA PRO A 96 4.89 1.49 -24.60
C PRO A 96 6.24 0.85 -24.91
N ARG A 97 7.35 1.54 -24.59
CA ARG A 97 8.71 1.01 -24.73
C ARG A 97 9.23 0.34 -23.47
N ASN A 98 8.42 0.27 -22.41
CA ASN A 98 8.77 -0.33 -21.12
C ASN A 98 10.10 0.20 -20.54
N LEU A 99 10.29 1.51 -20.58
CA LEU A 99 11.51 2.18 -20.09
C LEU A 99 11.56 2.28 -18.57
N PHE A 100 10.40 2.31 -17.93
CA PHE A 100 10.27 2.42 -16.48
C PHE A 100 9.92 1.07 -15.86
N ARG A 101 10.44 0.84 -14.67
CA ARG A 101 10.08 -0.34 -13.87
C ARG A 101 8.58 -0.33 -13.54
N ASP A 102 8.00 -1.52 -13.42
CA ASP A 102 6.63 -1.65 -12.91
C ASP A 102 6.52 -1.19 -11.46
N LEU A 103 5.29 -1.00 -11.01
CA LEU A 103 5.00 -0.46 -9.69
C LEU A 103 5.53 -1.36 -8.56
N TYR A 104 5.38 -2.69 -8.69
CA TYR A 104 5.90 -3.64 -7.71
C TYR A 104 7.42 -3.58 -7.60
N THR A 105 8.11 -3.63 -8.72
CA THR A 105 9.57 -3.58 -8.76
C THR A 105 10.11 -2.30 -8.16
N LYS A 106 9.45 -1.17 -8.42
CA LYS A 106 9.85 0.14 -7.90
C LYS A 106 9.62 0.27 -6.39
N THR A 107 8.50 -0.22 -5.86
CA THR A 107 8.05 0.09 -4.51
C THR A 107 8.34 -1.01 -3.49
N CYS A 108 8.30 -2.27 -3.89
CA CYS A 108 8.53 -3.41 -2.99
C CYS A 108 9.88 -4.08 -3.25
N LYS A 109 10.12 -4.53 -4.47
CA LYS A 109 11.32 -5.29 -4.81
C LYS A 109 12.61 -4.50 -4.54
N ALA A 110 12.63 -3.22 -4.91
CA ALA A 110 13.76 -2.33 -4.65
C ALA A 110 14.01 -2.13 -3.15
N MET A 111 12.95 -2.05 -2.34
CA MET A 111 13.07 -1.88 -0.88
C MET A 111 13.57 -3.14 -0.18
N MET A 112 13.25 -4.31 -0.71
CA MET A 112 13.74 -5.59 -0.19
C MET A 112 15.18 -5.92 -0.64
N GLY A 113 15.79 -5.06 -1.45
CA GLY A 113 17.13 -5.31 -2.00
C GLY A 113 17.16 -6.41 -3.06
N LEU A 114 16.02 -6.75 -3.62
CA LEU A 114 15.90 -7.74 -4.70
C LEU A 114 16.05 -7.02 -6.05
N SER A 115 17.05 -7.41 -6.80
CA SER A 115 17.32 -6.88 -8.15
C SER A 115 16.47 -7.56 -9.21
#